data_8c1b88261b06a125b239228db2dfb067
#
_entry.id   8c1b88261b06a125b239228db2dfb067
#
_cell.length_a   1.000
_cell.length_b   1.000
_cell.length_c   1.000
_cell.angle_alpha   90.00
_cell.angle_beta   90.00
_cell.angle_gamma   90.00
#
_symmetry.space_group_name_H-M   'P 1'
#
loop_
_entity.id
_entity.type
_entity.pdbx_description
1 polymer ?
#
loop_
_entity_poly.entity_id
_entity_poly.type
_entity_poly.pdbx_seq_one_letter_code
_entity_poly.pdbx_strand_id
1 'polypeptide(L)'
;RLRFWKKIMSKSIVNGVDVGGTFTDTLALDEATGAVRVEKVPSTKGDQSNGFLSGILAATDHDLSSVSTIIHGTTVATNALLERKGAKAGIITTEGFRDVLEMRRRDRPSTWGLWGQFTPVIERKCRLEVPERTLANGTVVKDVDEASIKAAAQDLIAQGCDSVCLFFINGYANTDNETKAARILRQVWPNDYVSVATEILPEIREFERCS
;
A
#
# COMPACT_ATOMS: atom_id res chain seq x y z
N ARG A 1 -0.28 -62.47 -1.68
CA ARG A 1 -0.48 -61.20 -2.42
C ARG A 1 -0.79 -60.11 -1.42
N LEU A 2 0.26 -59.43 -0.93
CA LEU A 2 0.15 -58.22 -0.10
C LEU A 2 -0.22 -57.07 -1.04
N ARG A 3 -1.48 -56.55 -0.94
CA ARG A 3 -1.89 -55.29 -1.55
C ARG A 3 -1.29 -54.19 -0.69
N PHE A 4 -0.23 -53.57 -1.14
CA PHE A 4 0.20 -52.27 -0.70
C PHE A 4 -0.86 -51.25 -1.11
N TRP A 5 -1.75 -50.89 -0.23
CA TRP A 5 -2.55 -49.70 -0.37
C TRP A 5 -1.60 -48.51 -0.23
N LYS A 6 -1.25 -47.89 -1.34
CA LYS A 6 -0.61 -46.60 -1.33
C LYS A 6 -1.61 -45.65 -0.71
N LYS A 7 -1.43 -45.33 0.57
CA LYS A 7 -2.21 -44.30 1.27
C LYS A 7 -1.96 -43.01 0.47
N ILE A 8 -2.92 -42.61 -0.35
CA ILE A 8 -2.91 -41.29 -0.95
C ILE A 8 -3.05 -40.37 0.26
N MET A 9 -1.98 -39.71 0.63
CA MET A 9 -2.01 -38.69 1.69
C MET A 9 -2.88 -37.57 1.12
N SER A 10 -4.12 -37.50 1.61
CA SER A 10 -4.98 -36.38 1.28
C SER A 10 -4.38 -35.15 1.96
N LYS A 11 -4.16 -34.11 1.17
CA LYS A 11 -3.78 -32.82 1.74
C LYS A 11 -4.92 -32.36 2.64
N SER A 12 -4.66 -32.22 3.92
CA SER A 12 -5.67 -31.89 4.92
C SER A 12 -5.28 -30.70 5.82
N ILE A 13 -4.07 -30.20 5.68
CA ILE A 13 -3.61 -29.09 6.53
C ILE A 13 -3.88 -27.75 5.87
N VAL A 14 -4.62 -26.91 6.57
CA VAL A 14 -4.80 -25.48 6.27
C VAL A 14 -3.85 -24.69 7.17
N ASN A 15 -2.96 -23.90 6.56
CA ASN A 15 -2.06 -23.01 7.28
C ASN A 15 -2.55 -21.56 7.22
N GLY A 16 -2.70 -20.91 8.38
CA GLY A 16 -2.81 -19.48 8.54
C GLY A 16 -1.45 -18.90 8.95
N VAL A 17 -0.93 -17.92 8.23
CA VAL A 17 0.36 -17.29 8.53
C VAL A 17 0.18 -15.79 8.63
N ASP A 18 0.55 -15.22 9.79
CA ASP A 18 0.60 -13.77 9.99
C ASP A 18 2.06 -13.32 10.10
N VAL A 19 2.50 -12.55 9.10
CA VAL A 19 3.87 -12.02 9.07
C VAL A 19 3.89 -10.62 9.67
N GLY A 20 4.36 -10.56 10.93
CA GLY A 20 4.59 -9.31 11.64
C GLY A 20 6.01 -8.78 11.46
N GLY A 21 6.27 -7.59 12.01
CA GLY A 21 7.59 -6.95 11.93
C GLY A 21 8.70 -7.63 12.74
N THR A 22 8.34 -8.37 13.79
CA THR A 22 9.29 -9.03 14.71
C THR A 22 9.18 -10.55 14.68
N PHE A 23 7.95 -11.06 14.65
CA PHE A 23 7.64 -12.47 14.62
C PHE A 23 6.63 -12.79 13.53
N THR A 24 6.73 -14.01 13.02
CA THR A 24 5.75 -14.62 12.14
C THR A 24 5.03 -15.69 12.94
N ASP A 25 3.71 -15.54 13.09
CA ASP A 25 2.83 -16.48 13.76
C ASP A 25 2.19 -17.40 12.71
N THR A 26 2.24 -18.71 12.96
CA THR A 26 1.68 -19.71 12.05
C THR A 26 0.74 -20.64 12.81
N LEU A 27 -0.43 -20.88 12.23
CA LEU A 27 -1.43 -21.83 12.70
C LEU A 27 -1.63 -22.90 11.63
N ALA A 28 -1.45 -24.17 11.98
CA ALA A 28 -1.80 -25.29 11.13
C ALA A 28 -3.02 -26.02 11.70
N LEU A 29 -4.07 -26.17 10.91
CA LEU A 29 -5.28 -26.92 11.21
C LEU A 29 -5.30 -28.17 10.33
N ASP A 30 -5.30 -29.35 10.94
CA ASP A 30 -5.59 -30.59 10.22
C ASP A 30 -7.13 -30.79 10.18
N GLU A 31 -7.73 -30.60 9.02
CA GLU A 31 -9.17 -30.73 8.81
C GLU A 31 -9.67 -32.18 9.00
N ALA A 32 -8.79 -33.18 8.85
CA ALA A 32 -9.17 -34.59 9.01
C ALA A 32 -9.29 -34.99 10.47
N THR A 33 -8.47 -34.42 11.35
CA THR A 33 -8.41 -34.78 12.78
C THR A 33 -8.93 -33.68 13.69
N GLY A 34 -9.06 -32.45 13.20
CA GLY A 34 -9.33 -31.26 14.00
C GLY A 34 -8.16 -30.77 14.86
N ALA A 35 -6.99 -31.37 14.70
CA ALA A 35 -5.80 -30.97 15.46
C ALA A 35 -5.30 -29.59 15.02
N VAL A 36 -4.95 -28.76 16.00
CA VAL A 36 -4.39 -27.43 15.78
C VAL A 36 -2.98 -27.36 16.34
N ARG A 37 -2.06 -26.82 15.55
CA ARG A 37 -0.70 -26.49 15.98
C ARG A 37 -0.44 -25.01 15.74
N VAL A 38 0.19 -24.35 16.70
CA VAL A 38 0.58 -22.94 16.61
C VAL A 38 2.09 -22.84 16.79
N GLU A 39 2.73 -22.15 15.88
CA GLU A 39 4.17 -21.90 15.92
C GLU A 39 4.47 -20.41 15.77
N LYS A 40 5.53 -19.98 16.41
CA LYS A 40 6.00 -18.59 16.37
C LYS A 40 7.51 -18.57 16.05
N VAL A 41 7.85 -17.98 14.91
CA VAL A 41 9.24 -17.86 14.46
C VAL A 41 9.64 -16.39 14.32
N PRO A 42 10.92 -16.04 14.46
CA PRO A 42 11.39 -14.68 14.18
C PRO A 42 11.15 -14.30 12.72
N SER A 43 10.63 -13.11 12.47
CA SER A 43 10.54 -12.56 11.12
C SER A 43 11.91 -12.14 10.60
N THR A 44 12.18 -12.37 9.33
CA THR A 44 13.42 -12.00 8.66
C THR A 44 13.29 -10.65 7.98
N LYS A 45 14.02 -9.62 8.49
CA LYS A 45 13.87 -8.21 8.05
C LYS A 45 14.29 -7.95 6.60
N GLY A 46 15.19 -8.73 6.04
CA GLY A 46 15.69 -8.54 4.67
C GLY A 46 14.84 -9.26 3.61
N ASP A 47 14.27 -10.40 4.00
CA ASP A 47 13.43 -11.24 3.15
C ASP A 47 12.44 -11.99 4.04
N GLN A 48 11.22 -11.50 4.07
CA GLN A 48 10.15 -12.05 4.91
C GLN A 48 9.68 -13.43 4.46
N SER A 49 9.98 -13.84 3.23
CA SER A 49 9.65 -15.17 2.72
C SER A 49 10.33 -16.29 3.51
N ASN A 50 11.52 -16.03 4.05
CA ASN A 50 12.23 -16.98 4.89
C ASN A 50 11.53 -17.24 6.23
N GLY A 51 11.06 -16.20 6.91
CA GLY A 51 10.27 -16.32 8.14
C GLY A 51 8.93 -17.02 7.88
N PHE A 52 8.26 -16.65 6.79
CA PHE A 52 7.03 -17.28 6.33
C PHE A 52 7.19 -18.79 6.10
N LEU A 53 8.18 -19.18 5.30
CA LEU A 53 8.44 -20.59 5.02
C LEU A 53 8.86 -21.36 6.27
N SER A 54 9.72 -20.77 7.11
CA SER A 54 10.16 -21.38 8.36
C SER A 54 8.99 -21.66 9.31
N GLY A 55 8.02 -20.72 9.39
CA GLY A 55 6.80 -20.90 10.19
C GLY A 55 5.96 -22.08 9.70
N ILE A 56 5.71 -22.17 8.39
CA ILE A 56 4.94 -23.29 7.81
C ILE A 56 5.68 -24.62 8.04
N LEU A 57 6.98 -24.69 7.80
CA LEU A 57 7.78 -25.89 8.02
C LEU A 57 7.73 -26.37 9.47
N ALA A 58 7.83 -25.44 10.43
CA ALA A 58 7.74 -25.75 11.85
C ALA A 58 6.33 -26.28 12.23
N ALA A 59 5.27 -25.66 11.69
CA ALA A 59 3.89 -26.04 11.98
C ALA A 59 3.45 -27.36 11.31
N THR A 60 4.20 -27.84 10.30
CA THR A 60 3.88 -29.05 9.52
C THR A 60 4.91 -30.19 9.71
N ASP A 61 5.79 -30.11 10.71
CA ASP A 61 6.88 -31.06 10.89
C ASP A 61 7.74 -31.27 9.63
N HIS A 62 7.96 -30.18 8.88
CA HIS A 62 8.68 -30.16 7.60
C HIS A 62 8.01 -30.95 6.45
N ASP A 63 6.73 -31.35 6.60
CA ASP A 63 5.98 -32.02 5.54
C ASP A 63 5.01 -31.07 4.82
N LEU A 64 5.50 -30.39 3.79
CA LEU A 64 4.68 -29.52 2.94
C LEU A 64 3.71 -30.28 2.04
N SER A 65 3.86 -31.59 1.88
CA SER A 65 3.00 -32.40 1.01
C SER A 65 1.58 -32.56 1.58
N SER A 66 1.43 -32.40 2.89
CA SER A 66 0.16 -32.43 3.60
C SER A 66 -0.63 -31.13 3.53
N VAL A 67 0.00 -30.03 3.08
CA VAL A 67 -0.64 -28.69 3.03
C VAL A 67 -1.58 -28.60 1.84
N SER A 68 -2.86 -28.31 2.13
CA SER A 68 -3.92 -28.09 1.14
C SER A 68 -4.10 -26.63 0.79
N THR A 69 -3.99 -25.77 1.79
CA THR A 69 -4.28 -24.32 1.66
C THR A 69 -3.36 -23.51 2.56
N ILE A 70 -2.93 -22.35 2.05
CA ILE A 70 -2.22 -21.34 2.83
C ILE A 70 -3.02 -20.05 2.78
N ILE A 71 -3.31 -19.50 3.96
CA ILE A 71 -3.93 -18.19 4.15
C ILE A 71 -2.86 -17.27 4.71
N HIS A 72 -2.53 -16.20 3.99
CA HIS A 72 -1.47 -15.28 4.37
C HIS A 72 -2.02 -13.90 4.71
N GLY A 73 -1.68 -13.41 5.91
CA GLY A 73 -1.85 -12.04 6.34
C GLY A 73 -0.48 -11.37 6.58
N THR A 74 -0.41 -10.06 6.41
CA THR A 74 0.78 -9.30 6.77
C THR A 74 0.41 -7.90 7.24
N THR A 75 1.06 -7.44 8.31
CA THR A 75 0.91 -6.09 8.86
C THR A 75 2.10 -5.18 8.52
N VAL A 76 3.00 -5.64 7.66
CA VAL A 76 4.26 -4.95 7.36
C VAL A 76 4.05 -3.56 6.80
N ALA A 77 3.14 -3.39 5.84
CA ALA A 77 2.81 -2.08 5.27
C ALA A 77 2.17 -1.15 6.32
N THR A 78 1.26 -1.68 7.12
CA THR A 78 0.64 -0.94 8.23
C THR A 78 1.68 -0.51 9.25
N ASN A 79 2.59 -1.40 9.63
CA ASN A 79 3.66 -1.09 10.57
C ASN A 79 4.65 -0.05 10.00
N ALA A 80 5.02 -0.16 8.73
CA ALA A 80 5.87 0.83 8.05
C ALA A 80 5.24 2.23 8.07
N LEU A 81 3.93 2.31 7.84
CA LEU A 81 3.17 3.56 7.91
C LEU A 81 3.12 4.11 9.33
N LEU A 82 2.79 3.28 10.33
CA LEU A 82 2.72 3.70 11.75
C LEU A 82 4.08 4.14 12.29
N GLU A 83 5.14 3.44 11.93
CA GLU A 83 6.53 3.76 12.30
C GLU A 83 7.12 4.89 11.43
N ARG A 84 6.42 5.32 10.39
CA ARG A 84 6.89 6.29 9.39
C ARG A 84 8.23 5.89 8.76
N LYS A 85 8.43 4.60 8.57
CA LYS A 85 9.60 3.98 7.93
C LYS A 85 9.23 3.57 6.51
N GLY A 86 9.08 4.55 5.64
CA GLY A 86 8.76 4.34 4.23
C GLY A 86 9.76 5.06 3.33
N ALA A 87 9.57 4.90 2.03
CA ALA A 87 10.25 5.69 1.02
C ALA A 87 9.90 7.17 1.18
N LYS A 88 10.81 8.06 0.80
CA LYS A 88 10.49 9.49 0.73
C LYS A 88 9.56 9.72 -0.45
N ALA A 89 8.30 10.01 -0.15
CA ALA A 89 7.27 10.21 -1.15
C ALA A 89 7.08 11.68 -1.52
N GLY A 90 6.71 11.92 -2.79
CA GLY A 90 6.21 13.20 -3.26
C GLY A 90 4.76 13.11 -3.69
N ILE A 91 4.07 14.26 -3.82
CA ILE A 91 2.73 14.37 -4.40
C ILE A 91 2.76 15.39 -5.54
N ILE A 92 2.09 15.04 -6.64
CA ILE A 92 1.69 16.00 -7.67
C ILE A 92 0.17 16.12 -7.63
N THR A 93 -0.33 17.34 -7.43
CA THR A 93 -1.75 17.61 -7.25
C THR A 93 -2.22 18.84 -8.05
N THR A 94 -3.54 19.05 -8.06
CA THR A 94 -4.20 20.22 -8.63
C THR A 94 -3.72 21.52 -7.99
N GLU A 95 -3.47 22.55 -8.78
CA GLU A 95 -3.11 23.90 -8.32
C GLU A 95 -4.13 24.44 -7.30
N GLY A 96 -3.61 24.97 -6.15
CA GLY A 96 -4.40 25.44 -5.01
C GLY A 96 -4.77 24.35 -3.98
N PHE A 97 -4.36 23.08 -4.16
CA PHE A 97 -4.80 21.96 -3.32
C PHE A 97 -3.70 21.16 -2.63
N ARG A 98 -2.46 21.64 -2.62
CA ARG A 98 -1.36 20.89 -2.01
C ARG A 98 -1.48 20.67 -0.48
N ASP A 99 -2.34 21.42 0.17
CA ASP A 99 -2.51 21.35 1.63
C ASP A 99 -3.67 20.44 2.07
N VAL A 100 -4.27 19.65 1.15
CA VAL A 100 -5.33 18.67 1.46
C VAL A 100 -4.89 17.71 2.56
N LEU A 101 -3.64 17.22 2.55
CA LEU A 101 -3.11 16.35 3.61
C LEU A 101 -3.08 17.00 4.98
N GLU A 102 -2.82 18.31 5.08
CA GLU A 102 -2.80 19.04 6.35
C GLU A 102 -4.19 19.43 6.82
N MET A 103 -5.07 19.76 5.86
CA MET A 103 -6.46 20.10 6.16
C MET A 103 -7.23 18.91 6.72
N ARG A 104 -6.88 17.69 6.33
CA ARG A 104 -7.51 16.45 6.79
C ARG A 104 -9.04 16.51 6.66
N ARG A 105 -9.78 15.85 7.53
CA ARG A 105 -11.24 16.00 7.70
C ARG A 105 -11.63 17.14 8.65
N ARG A 106 -10.75 18.11 8.87
CA ARG A 106 -10.88 19.15 9.91
C ARG A 106 -10.97 18.57 11.32
N ASP A 107 -10.38 17.40 11.55
CA ASP A 107 -10.31 16.81 12.89
C ASP A 107 -9.52 17.74 13.81
N ARG A 108 -10.13 18.12 14.91
CA ARG A 108 -9.50 18.94 15.93
C ARG A 108 -9.07 18.02 17.08
N PRO A 109 -7.81 18.11 17.54
CA PRO A 109 -7.34 17.31 18.68
C PRO A 109 -8.02 17.68 20.01
N SER A 110 -8.66 18.86 20.06
CA SER A 110 -9.50 19.28 21.19
C SER A 110 -10.73 20.03 20.72
N THR A 111 -11.80 20.02 21.52
CA THR A 111 -13.07 20.71 21.21
C THR A 111 -12.87 22.23 21.07
N TRP A 112 -11.92 22.79 21.80
CA TRP A 112 -11.63 24.22 21.83
C TRP A 112 -10.17 24.50 21.47
N GLY A 113 -9.95 25.47 20.60
CA GLY A 113 -8.64 25.91 20.16
C GLY A 113 -8.21 25.34 18.80
N LEU A 114 -7.17 25.95 18.25
CA LEU A 114 -6.53 25.53 16.98
C LEU A 114 -5.27 24.67 17.23
N TRP A 115 -5.08 24.23 18.47
CA TRP A 115 -3.89 23.53 18.92
C TRP A 115 -3.95 22.07 18.54
N GLY A 116 -2.95 21.62 17.84
CA GLY A 116 -2.72 20.23 17.49
C GLY A 116 -1.61 20.17 16.45
N GLN A 117 -0.55 19.42 16.77
CA GLN A 117 0.49 19.15 15.79
C GLN A 117 0.08 17.92 15.00
N PHE A 118 -0.11 18.10 13.71
CA PHE A 118 -0.23 17.01 12.76
C PHE A 118 1.03 16.98 11.90
N THR A 119 1.69 15.84 11.88
CA THR A 119 2.81 15.60 10.97
C THR A 119 2.28 14.83 9.78
N PRO A 120 2.16 15.44 8.60
CA PRO A 120 1.67 14.75 7.41
C PRO A 120 2.65 13.64 6.98
N VAL A 121 2.13 12.65 6.24
CA VAL A 121 2.95 11.54 5.71
C VAL A 121 3.98 12.03 4.70
N ILE A 122 3.66 13.11 3.97
CA ILE A 122 4.53 13.73 2.97
C ILE A 122 4.76 15.19 3.37
N GLU A 123 6.01 15.59 3.46
CA GLU A 123 6.39 16.95 3.79
C GLU A 123 5.84 17.96 2.76
N ARG A 124 5.45 19.16 3.23
CA ARG A 124 4.84 20.18 2.36
C ARG A 124 5.72 20.56 1.15
N LYS A 125 7.04 20.57 1.30
CA LYS A 125 7.96 20.85 0.20
C LYS A 125 7.94 19.80 -0.93
N CYS A 126 7.56 18.56 -0.60
CA CYS A 126 7.42 17.45 -1.55
C CYS A 126 5.99 17.31 -2.11
N ARG A 127 5.15 18.34 -1.94
CA ARG A 127 3.81 18.41 -2.54
C ARG A 127 3.82 19.51 -3.58
N LEU A 128 3.80 19.13 -4.84
CA LEU A 128 3.86 20.05 -5.96
C LEU A 128 2.52 20.15 -6.67
N GLU A 129 2.25 21.31 -7.22
CA GLU A 129 1.01 21.63 -7.89
C GLU A 129 1.22 21.77 -9.38
N VAL A 130 0.22 21.32 -10.14
CA VAL A 130 0.20 21.51 -11.60
C VAL A 130 -1.12 22.15 -12.03
N PRO A 131 -1.08 22.99 -13.07
CA PRO A 131 -2.26 23.67 -13.57
C PRO A 131 -3.14 22.67 -14.34
N GLU A 132 -4.15 22.17 -13.66
CA GLU A 132 -5.24 21.37 -14.21
C GLU A 132 -6.53 21.63 -13.43
N ARG A 133 -7.70 21.32 -13.99
CA ARG A 133 -8.95 21.41 -13.26
C ARG A 133 -10.04 20.53 -13.82
N THR A 134 -10.57 19.66 -12.96
CA THR A 134 -11.80 18.90 -13.16
C THR A 134 -12.85 19.36 -12.15
N LEU A 135 -14.10 19.57 -12.59
CA LEU A 135 -15.22 19.93 -11.73
C LEU A 135 -15.87 18.68 -11.13
N ALA A 136 -16.67 18.85 -10.07
CA ALA A 136 -17.37 17.76 -9.40
C ALA A 136 -18.38 17.01 -10.29
N ASN A 137 -18.86 17.64 -11.37
CA ASN A 137 -19.71 17.01 -12.37
C ASN A 137 -18.94 16.27 -13.48
N GLY A 138 -17.60 16.16 -13.35
CA GLY A 138 -16.72 15.52 -14.33
C GLY A 138 -16.29 16.39 -15.51
N THR A 139 -16.73 17.66 -15.58
CA THR A 139 -16.29 18.55 -16.66
C THR A 139 -14.83 18.95 -16.46
N VAL A 140 -13.99 18.69 -17.45
CA VAL A 140 -12.61 19.19 -17.48
C VAL A 140 -12.63 20.63 -17.99
N VAL A 141 -12.27 21.59 -17.13
CA VAL A 141 -12.18 23.02 -17.48
C VAL A 141 -10.76 23.48 -17.77
N LYS A 142 -9.77 22.70 -17.36
CA LYS A 142 -8.35 22.92 -17.67
C LYS A 142 -7.65 21.59 -17.83
N ASP A 143 -7.14 21.32 -19.01
CA ASP A 143 -6.36 20.13 -19.29
C ASP A 143 -5.00 20.19 -18.61
N VAL A 144 -4.51 19.03 -18.16
CA VAL A 144 -3.14 18.91 -17.66
C VAL A 144 -2.14 19.08 -18.79
N ASP A 145 -1.10 19.84 -18.51
CA ASP A 145 0.00 20.10 -19.44
C ASP A 145 1.18 19.18 -19.18
N GLU A 146 1.77 18.65 -20.26
CA GLU A 146 2.91 17.72 -20.18
C GLU A 146 4.16 18.35 -19.56
N ALA A 147 4.44 19.62 -19.91
CA ALA A 147 5.64 20.30 -19.40
C ALA A 147 5.55 20.52 -17.89
N SER A 148 4.37 20.85 -17.36
CA SER A 148 4.14 21.02 -15.92
C SER A 148 4.33 19.72 -15.14
N ILE A 149 3.85 18.57 -15.65
CA ILE A 149 4.07 17.26 -15.03
C ILE A 149 5.55 16.89 -15.01
N LYS A 150 6.24 17.09 -16.13
CA LYS A 150 7.69 16.82 -16.23
C LYS A 150 8.51 17.70 -15.28
N ALA A 151 8.20 18.98 -15.19
CA ALA A 151 8.86 19.89 -14.27
C ALA A 151 8.64 19.47 -12.81
N ALA A 152 7.39 19.20 -12.41
CA ALA A 152 7.08 18.73 -11.07
C ALA A 152 7.78 17.40 -10.73
N ALA A 153 7.84 16.46 -11.67
CA ALA A 153 8.56 15.21 -11.49
C ALA A 153 10.06 15.43 -11.26
N GLN A 154 10.70 16.28 -12.08
CA GLN A 154 12.11 16.61 -11.95
C GLN A 154 12.43 17.28 -10.61
N ASP A 155 11.58 18.19 -10.16
CA ASP A 155 11.73 18.85 -8.86
C ASP A 155 11.62 17.87 -7.69
N LEU A 156 10.68 16.91 -7.74
CA LEU A 156 10.56 15.87 -6.71
C LEU A 156 11.76 14.93 -6.70
N ILE A 157 12.25 14.53 -7.87
CA ILE A 157 13.46 13.70 -8.02
C ILE A 157 14.67 14.45 -7.45
N ALA A 158 14.83 15.74 -7.79
CA ALA A 158 15.92 16.58 -7.26
C ALA A 158 15.85 16.77 -5.74
N GLN A 159 14.65 16.74 -5.16
CA GLN A 159 14.45 16.72 -3.71
C GLN A 159 14.73 15.36 -3.07
N GLY A 160 15.06 14.33 -3.85
CA GLY A 160 15.35 12.97 -3.40
C GLY A 160 14.09 12.18 -3.00
N CYS A 161 12.98 12.40 -3.68
CA CYS A 161 11.80 11.55 -3.52
C CYS A 161 11.99 10.23 -4.28
N ASP A 162 11.77 9.10 -3.58
CA ASP A 162 11.91 7.75 -4.13
C ASP A 162 10.62 7.28 -4.82
N SER A 163 9.48 7.82 -4.41
CA SER A 163 8.16 7.49 -4.93
C SER A 163 7.33 8.76 -5.13
N VAL A 164 6.30 8.67 -5.99
CA VAL A 164 5.39 9.78 -6.25
C VAL A 164 3.94 9.31 -6.28
N CYS A 165 3.07 10.09 -5.66
CA CYS A 165 1.62 9.96 -5.75
C CYS A 165 1.08 11.04 -6.68
N LEU A 166 0.26 10.66 -7.64
CA LEU A 166 -0.53 11.55 -8.47
C LEU A 166 -1.95 11.59 -7.92
N PHE A 167 -2.41 12.78 -7.59
CA PHE A 167 -3.73 13.00 -7.02
C PHE A 167 -4.32 14.31 -7.54
N PHE A 168 -5.42 14.22 -8.29
CA PHE A 168 -6.15 15.39 -8.77
C PHE A 168 -7.53 15.53 -8.13
N ILE A 169 -7.92 16.78 -7.87
CA ILE A 169 -9.23 17.10 -7.32
C ILE A 169 -10.32 16.67 -8.30
N ASN A 170 -11.36 16.01 -7.78
CA ASN A 170 -12.46 15.43 -8.54
C ASN A 170 -12.04 14.37 -9.60
N GLY A 171 -10.83 13.82 -9.52
CA GLY A 171 -10.37 12.75 -10.42
C GLY A 171 -11.30 11.53 -10.44
N TYR A 172 -12.02 11.25 -9.36
CA TYR A 172 -13.03 10.18 -9.32
C TYR A 172 -14.23 10.45 -10.25
N ALA A 173 -14.55 11.71 -10.53
CA ALA A 173 -15.68 12.11 -11.40
C ALA A 173 -15.29 12.07 -12.89
N ASN A 174 -14.03 12.32 -13.21
CA ASN A 174 -13.43 12.17 -14.54
C ASN A 174 -11.93 11.95 -14.41
N THR A 175 -11.44 10.84 -14.92
CA THR A 175 -10.05 10.38 -14.80
C THR A 175 -9.12 10.88 -15.90
N ASP A 176 -9.60 11.62 -16.90
CA ASP A 176 -8.85 11.95 -18.11
C ASP A 176 -7.52 12.67 -17.81
N ASN A 177 -7.57 13.74 -16.99
CA ASN A 177 -6.38 14.48 -16.60
C ASN A 177 -5.41 13.61 -15.80
N GLU A 178 -5.91 12.82 -14.84
CA GLU A 178 -5.07 11.96 -14.00
C GLU A 178 -4.43 10.83 -14.80
N THR A 179 -5.20 10.20 -15.71
CA THR A 179 -4.70 9.18 -16.64
C THR A 179 -3.62 9.72 -17.59
N LYS A 180 -3.86 10.91 -18.16
CA LYS A 180 -2.89 11.59 -19.03
C LYS A 180 -1.60 11.91 -18.25
N ALA A 181 -1.72 12.48 -17.05
CA ALA A 181 -0.59 12.81 -16.20
C ALA A 181 0.17 11.57 -15.74
N ALA A 182 -0.52 10.49 -15.37
CA ALA A 182 0.09 9.22 -14.97
C ALA A 182 0.95 8.63 -16.08
N ARG A 183 0.47 8.66 -17.33
CA ARG A 183 1.23 8.19 -18.49
C ARG A 183 2.51 8.98 -18.69
N ILE A 184 2.45 10.32 -18.56
CA ILE A 184 3.62 11.20 -18.68
C ILE A 184 4.59 10.94 -17.53
N LEU A 185 4.08 10.86 -16.31
CA LEU A 185 4.87 10.67 -15.09
C LEU A 185 5.65 9.35 -15.12
N ARG A 186 4.99 8.24 -15.53
CA ARG A 186 5.64 6.93 -15.68
C ARG A 186 6.74 6.87 -16.74
N GLN A 187 6.78 7.82 -17.68
CA GLN A 187 7.86 7.90 -18.65
C GLN A 187 9.11 8.63 -18.13
N VAL A 188 8.96 9.49 -17.13
CA VAL A 188 10.04 10.33 -16.61
C VAL A 188 10.48 9.97 -15.19
N TRP A 189 9.64 9.25 -14.43
CA TRP A 189 9.99 8.79 -13.09
C TRP A 189 11.01 7.66 -13.18
N PRO A 190 12.05 7.62 -12.31
CA PRO A 190 13.18 6.69 -12.47
C PRO A 190 12.88 5.23 -12.13
N ASN A 191 11.70 4.93 -11.59
CA ASN A 191 11.28 3.59 -11.19
C ASN A 191 9.76 3.41 -11.28
N ASP A 192 9.23 2.24 -10.90
CA ASP A 192 7.81 1.91 -10.98
C ASP A 192 6.98 2.40 -9.76
N TYR A 193 7.58 3.17 -8.84
CA TYR A 193 6.89 3.65 -7.62
C TYR A 193 6.05 4.89 -7.89
N VAL A 194 5.15 4.79 -8.84
CA VAL A 194 4.16 5.81 -9.21
C VAL A 194 2.77 5.33 -8.82
N SER A 195 2.21 5.94 -7.80
CA SER A 195 0.84 5.67 -7.34
C SER A 195 -0.12 6.69 -7.95
N VAL A 196 -1.27 6.23 -8.44
CA VAL A 196 -2.32 7.09 -9.00
C VAL A 196 -3.58 6.93 -8.16
N ALA A 197 -4.09 8.03 -7.62
CA ALA A 197 -5.17 8.01 -6.65
C ALA A 197 -6.44 7.32 -7.18
N THR A 198 -6.81 7.55 -8.44
CA THR A 198 -7.99 6.93 -9.04
C THR A 198 -7.82 5.46 -9.40
N GLU A 199 -6.59 4.97 -9.56
CA GLU A 199 -6.32 3.54 -9.75
C GLU A 199 -6.43 2.75 -8.43
N ILE A 200 -6.18 3.43 -7.29
CA ILE A 200 -6.17 2.81 -5.96
C ILE A 200 -7.53 2.97 -5.27
N LEU A 201 -8.07 4.18 -5.26
CA LEU A 201 -9.32 4.53 -4.56
C LEU A 201 -10.15 5.50 -5.39
N PRO A 202 -10.95 5.02 -6.37
CA PRO A 202 -11.78 5.88 -7.23
C PRO A 202 -13.08 6.31 -6.53
N GLU A 203 -12.99 6.88 -5.34
CA GLU A 203 -14.13 7.28 -4.52
C GLU A 203 -14.16 8.78 -4.26
N ILE A 204 -15.33 9.30 -3.91
CA ILE A 204 -15.49 10.66 -3.41
C ILE A 204 -14.77 10.79 -2.06
N ARG A 205 -14.18 11.90 -1.78
CA ARG A 205 -13.43 12.33 -0.58
C ARG A 205 -11.94 12.47 -0.83
N GLU A 206 -11.58 13.70 -0.98
CA GLU A 206 -10.25 14.09 -1.45
C GLU A 206 -9.13 13.77 -0.44
N PHE A 207 -9.40 13.89 0.86
CA PHE A 207 -8.39 13.54 1.87
C PHE A 207 -8.04 12.06 1.84
N GLU A 208 -9.04 11.19 1.77
CA GLU A 208 -8.84 9.74 1.72
C GLU A 208 -8.11 9.27 0.46
N ARG A 209 -8.36 9.95 -0.66
CA ARG A 209 -7.67 9.65 -1.92
C ARG A 209 -6.22 10.15 -1.94
N CYS A 210 -5.92 11.14 -1.12
CA CYS A 210 -4.61 11.78 -1.03
C CYS A 210 -3.69 11.17 0.05
N SER A 211 -4.27 10.48 1.06
CA SER A 211 -3.56 10.00 2.26
C SER A 211 -3.07 8.55 2.21
#